data_13814ade89185d51bc2b9dc26b2bfd96
#
_entry.id   13814ade89185d51bc2b9dc26b2bfd96
#
_cell.length_a   1.000
_cell.length_b   1.000
_cell.length_c   1.000
_cell.angle_alpha   90.00
_cell.angle_beta   90.00
_cell.angle_gamma   90.00
#
_symmetry.space_group_name_H-M   'P 1'
#
loop_
_entity.id
_entity.type
_entity.pdbx_description
1 polymer ?
#
loop_
_entity_poly.entity_id
_entity_poly.type
_entity_poly.pdbx_seq_one_letter_code
_entity_poly.pdbx_strand_id
1 'polypeptide(L)'
;MKKSLIFCLFVLCSLCRVQGQTEVCLVGTKHKPCTYFNSDSVYAILLRVQPDVVLMELDSTFFDKNFRFDLEKYPDLLSTNENIGAHRYQQERGVDLRPFEITGRNEWYREHRYFERQDSMWRDALSLYRADKLSRKNREDMELILQVMNYNDMKFASPRDMNSSMTMGYLSLREHILYQKLVSIVETEELLSRWQSFVRLWSSRWYERNEVMAANIRRMAEAYPGKRLLVLVGLEHKPGLLKLLKACDGLVLKEYWEF
;
A
#
# COMPACT_ATOMS: atom_id res chain seq x y z
N MET A 1 49.56 32.50 -52.03
CA MET A 1 48.98 32.80 -50.74
C MET A 1 47.80 31.84 -50.54
N LYS A 2 47.97 30.75 -49.76
CA LYS A 2 46.94 29.78 -49.46
C LYS A 2 46.40 30.10 -48.05
N LYS A 3 45.11 30.48 -47.95
CA LYS A 3 44.45 30.68 -46.69
C LYS A 3 43.91 29.34 -46.19
N SER A 4 44.53 28.82 -45.12
CA SER A 4 44.01 27.63 -44.40
C SER A 4 42.81 28.05 -43.52
N LEU A 5 41.66 27.47 -43.80
CA LEU A 5 40.44 27.62 -43.02
C LEU A 5 40.46 26.53 -41.94
N ILE A 6 40.69 26.92 -40.68
CA ILE A 6 40.61 26.01 -39.53
C ILE A 6 39.12 25.89 -39.16
N PHE A 7 38.56 24.73 -39.41
CA PHE A 7 37.18 24.38 -39.02
C PHE A 7 37.22 23.82 -37.58
N CYS A 8 36.87 24.66 -36.59
CA CYS A 8 36.68 24.23 -35.21
C CYS A 8 35.35 23.47 -35.11
N LEU A 9 35.45 22.13 -35.09
CA LEU A 9 34.33 21.25 -34.81
C LEU A 9 34.05 21.31 -33.32
N PHE A 10 33.06 22.11 -32.88
CA PHE A 10 32.51 22.05 -31.55
C PHE A 10 31.68 20.75 -31.41
N VAL A 11 32.30 19.71 -30.90
CA VAL A 11 31.59 18.53 -30.44
C VAL A 11 30.86 18.90 -29.16
N LEU A 12 29.62 19.31 -29.27
CA LEU A 12 28.68 19.35 -28.15
C LEU A 12 28.43 17.90 -27.72
N CYS A 13 29.26 17.39 -26.81
CA CYS A 13 28.92 16.23 -26.02
C CYS A 13 27.71 16.62 -25.16
N SER A 14 26.53 16.37 -25.67
CA SER A 14 25.33 16.26 -24.87
C SER A 14 25.59 15.12 -23.88
N LEU A 15 26.03 15.47 -22.68
CA LEU A 15 26.01 14.57 -21.53
C LEU A 15 24.55 14.26 -21.24
N CYS A 16 23.98 13.32 -22.01
CA CYS A 16 22.81 12.59 -21.52
C CYS A 16 23.28 11.91 -20.23
N ARG A 17 23.01 12.56 -19.10
CA ARG A 17 23.04 11.86 -17.82
C ARG A 17 22.06 10.71 -17.98
N VAL A 18 22.57 9.51 -18.15
CA VAL A 18 21.78 8.29 -17.93
C VAL A 18 21.40 8.37 -16.46
N GLN A 19 20.26 8.97 -16.22
CA GLN A 19 19.69 9.08 -14.89
C GLN A 19 19.35 7.63 -14.50
N GLY A 20 20.04 7.09 -13.50
CA GLY A 20 19.79 5.73 -13.02
C GLY A 20 18.29 5.56 -12.74
N GLN A 21 17.75 4.40 -13.06
CA GLN A 21 16.36 4.08 -12.75
C GLN A 21 16.14 4.16 -11.23
N THR A 22 15.00 4.70 -10.80
CA THR A 22 14.64 4.76 -9.38
C THR A 22 14.26 3.36 -8.91
N GLU A 23 14.94 2.89 -7.86
CA GLU A 23 14.62 1.61 -7.22
C GLU A 23 13.48 1.82 -6.23
N VAL A 24 12.41 1.03 -6.33
CA VAL A 24 11.26 1.07 -5.44
C VAL A 24 11.09 -0.29 -4.77
N CYS A 25 11.20 -0.31 -3.45
CA CYS A 25 11.03 -1.50 -2.63
C CYS A 25 9.71 -1.41 -1.85
N LEU A 26 8.71 -2.24 -2.18
CA LEU A 26 7.45 -2.30 -1.43
C LEU A 26 7.55 -3.36 -0.33
N VAL A 27 7.29 -2.95 0.91
CA VAL A 27 7.24 -3.82 2.09
C VAL A 27 5.83 -3.81 2.66
N GLY A 28 5.13 -4.94 2.52
CA GLY A 28 3.87 -5.16 3.20
C GLY A 28 4.09 -5.32 4.71
N THR A 29 3.35 -4.56 5.51
CA THR A 29 3.49 -4.51 6.97
C THR A 29 2.24 -5.02 7.69
N LYS A 30 2.40 -5.40 8.96
CA LYS A 30 1.31 -5.57 9.92
C LYS A 30 1.44 -4.50 11.00
N HIS A 31 0.36 -3.76 11.24
CA HIS A 31 0.35 -2.65 12.20
C HIS A 31 0.64 -3.11 13.62
N LYS A 32 0.10 -4.25 14.03
CA LYS A 32 0.28 -4.81 15.37
C LYS A 32 1.40 -5.85 15.38
N PRO A 33 2.21 -5.92 16.46
CA PRO A 33 3.25 -6.92 16.58
C PRO A 33 2.67 -8.34 16.62
N CYS A 34 3.38 -9.26 15.98
CA CYS A 34 3.12 -10.68 16.00
C CYS A 34 4.44 -11.46 16.03
N THR A 35 4.38 -12.79 16.13
CA THR A 35 5.58 -13.63 16.29
C THR A 35 6.61 -13.51 15.17
N TYR A 36 6.18 -13.14 13.96
CA TYR A 36 7.04 -13.08 12.77
C TYR A 36 7.25 -11.65 12.23
N PHE A 37 6.56 -10.64 12.80
CA PHE A 37 6.69 -9.25 12.34
C PHE A 37 6.41 -8.26 13.48
N ASN A 38 7.36 -7.36 13.70
CA ASN A 38 7.27 -6.29 14.71
C ASN A 38 8.07 -5.05 14.25
N SER A 39 8.20 -4.05 15.09
CA SER A 39 8.95 -2.82 14.78
C SER A 39 10.44 -3.07 14.54
N ASP A 40 11.04 -4.05 15.21
CA ASP A 40 12.45 -4.43 14.96
C ASP A 40 12.62 -5.09 13.59
N SER A 41 11.60 -5.83 13.12
CA SER A 41 11.59 -6.36 11.75
C SER A 41 11.60 -5.23 10.72
N VAL A 42 10.78 -4.19 10.92
CA VAL A 42 10.77 -2.99 10.05
C VAL A 42 12.11 -2.31 10.07
N TYR A 43 12.67 -2.07 11.25
CA TYR A 43 13.97 -1.43 11.39
C TYR A 43 15.10 -2.23 10.72
N ALA A 44 15.12 -3.56 10.88
CA ALA A 44 16.09 -4.45 10.23
C ALA A 44 15.96 -4.42 8.69
N ILE A 45 14.74 -4.34 8.16
CA ILE A 45 14.51 -4.16 6.71
C ILE A 45 15.07 -2.81 6.24
N LEU A 46 14.82 -1.73 6.97
CA LEU A 46 15.36 -0.39 6.66
C LEU A 46 16.89 -0.37 6.68
N LEU A 47 17.52 -1.02 7.66
CA LEU A 47 18.98 -1.17 7.73
C LEU A 47 19.54 -1.95 6.54
N ARG A 48 18.83 -2.97 6.07
CA ARG A 48 19.23 -3.79 4.93
C ARG A 48 19.11 -3.03 3.62
N VAL A 49 17.97 -2.38 3.37
CA VAL A 49 17.68 -1.66 2.12
C VAL A 49 18.46 -0.36 2.03
N GLN A 50 18.72 0.31 3.14
CA GLN A 50 19.36 1.64 3.20
C GLN A 50 18.72 2.64 2.22
N PRO A 51 17.40 2.91 2.36
CA PRO A 51 16.70 3.79 1.45
C PRO A 51 17.16 5.24 1.58
N ASP A 52 17.14 5.99 0.47
CA ASP A 52 17.28 7.45 0.49
C ASP A 52 15.99 8.13 1.00
N VAL A 53 14.83 7.50 0.73
CA VAL A 53 13.50 8.00 1.13
C VAL A 53 12.62 6.84 1.58
N VAL A 54 11.88 7.04 2.67
CA VAL A 54 10.86 6.09 3.14
C VAL A 54 9.48 6.70 2.92
N LEU A 55 8.64 6.00 2.17
CA LEU A 55 7.25 6.38 1.94
C LEU A 55 6.36 5.71 2.97
N MET A 56 5.56 6.51 3.68
CA MET A 56 4.67 6.09 4.77
C MET A 56 3.21 6.10 4.35
N GLU A 57 2.45 5.06 4.69
CA GLU A 57 0.99 5.00 4.48
C GLU A 57 0.25 5.93 5.46
N LEU A 58 0.64 7.18 5.43
CA LEU A 58 0.08 8.29 6.20
C LEU A 58 -0.17 9.47 5.27
N ASP A 59 -1.16 10.29 5.58
CA ASP A 59 -1.33 11.55 4.88
C ASP A 59 -0.41 12.64 5.46
N SER A 60 -0.29 13.75 4.75
CA SER A 60 0.62 14.85 5.09
C SER A 60 0.33 15.51 6.44
N THR A 61 -0.88 15.36 6.98
CA THR A 61 -1.28 16.00 8.26
C THR A 61 -0.58 15.41 9.47
N PHE A 62 -0.02 14.20 9.33
CA PHE A 62 0.73 13.51 10.39
C PHE A 62 2.21 13.94 10.49
N PHE A 63 2.65 14.87 9.62
CA PHE A 63 4.03 15.32 9.56
C PHE A 63 4.14 16.81 9.87
N ASP A 64 5.25 17.18 10.49
CA ASP A 64 5.68 18.57 10.61
C ASP A 64 6.24 19.12 9.26
N LYS A 65 6.63 20.39 9.24
CA LYS A 65 7.19 21.06 8.04
C LYS A 65 8.52 20.44 7.55
N ASN A 66 9.20 19.63 8.38
CA ASN A 66 10.46 18.96 8.08
C ASN A 66 10.25 17.48 7.76
N PHE A 67 9.01 17.05 7.53
CA PHE A 67 8.63 15.65 7.30
C PHE A 67 9.08 14.71 8.42
N ARG A 68 9.01 15.15 9.67
CA ARG A 68 9.08 14.33 10.87
C ARG A 68 7.67 14.10 11.38
N PHE A 69 7.46 12.99 12.06
CA PHE A 69 6.17 12.75 12.71
C PHE A 69 5.84 13.86 13.71
N ASP A 70 4.68 14.46 13.58
CA ASP A 70 4.16 15.47 14.49
C ASP A 70 3.60 14.79 15.76
N LEU A 71 4.51 14.34 16.62
CA LEU A 71 4.16 13.63 17.87
C LEU A 71 3.54 14.54 18.92
N GLU A 72 3.70 15.84 18.82
CA GLU A 72 3.03 16.80 19.70
C GLU A 72 1.53 16.80 19.42
N LYS A 73 1.16 16.82 18.14
CA LYS A 73 -0.23 16.80 17.70
C LYS A 73 -0.85 15.39 17.72
N TYR A 74 -0.04 14.37 17.44
CA TYR A 74 -0.47 12.98 17.31
C TYR A 74 0.39 12.04 18.18
N PRO A 75 0.25 12.07 19.51
CA PRO A 75 1.10 11.29 20.43
C PRO A 75 1.01 9.78 20.22
N ASP A 76 -0.16 9.27 19.75
CA ASP A 76 -0.40 7.85 19.50
C ASP A 76 0.13 7.37 18.15
N LEU A 77 0.80 8.23 17.35
CA LEU A 77 1.29 7.86 16.03
C LEU A 77 2.31 6.71 16.08
N LEU A 78 3.10 6.62 17.16
CA LEU A 78 4.04 5.53 17.40
C LEU A 78 3.36 4.29 18.04
N SER A 79 2.21 3.87 17.49
CA SER A 79 1.47 2.69 17.95
C SER A 79 1.47 1.53 16.95
N THR A 80 2.08 1.73 15.78
CA THR A 80 2.20 0.71 14.73
C THR A 80 3.65 0.32 14.49
N ASN A 81 3.88 -0.91 14.04
CA ASN A 81 5.22 -1.43 13.79
C ASN A 81 6.02 -0.57 12.80
N GLU A 82 5.36 -0.17 11.70
CA GLU A 82 5.97 0.62 10.65
C GLU A 82 6.35 2.03 11.12
N ASN A 83 5.48 2.67 11.92
CA ASN A 83 5.77 4.01 12.43
C ASN A 83 6.91 3.99 13.45
N ILE A 84 6.92 3.02 14.37
CA ILE A 84 8.01 2.85 15.35
C ILE A 84 9.33 2.59 14.63
N GLY A 85 9.36 1.62 13.69
CA GLY A 85 10.58 1.25 12.97
C GLY A 85 11.12 2.39 12.10
N ALA A 86 10.25 3.09 11.35
CA ALA A 86 10.62 4.21 10.51
C ALA A 86 11.09 5.42 11.34
N HIS A 87 10.39 5.74 12.44
CA HIS A 87 10.79 6.81 13.35
C HIS A 87 12.18 6.57 13.91
N ARG A 88 12.45 5.38 14.45
CA ARG A 88 13.76 4.98 14.95
C ARG A 88 14.84 5.14 13.88
N TYR A 89 14.59 4.66 12.66
CA TYR A 89 15.53 4.76 11.55
C TYR A 89 15.79 6.22 11.14
N GLN A 90 14.75 7.07 11.13
CA GLN A 90 14.90 8.50 10.87
C GLN A 90 15.76 9.19 11.94
N GLN A 91 15.54 8.88 13.23
CA GLN A 91 16.34 9.46 14.33
C GLN A 91 17.82 9.08 14.23
N GLU A 92 18.11 7.83 13.85
CA GLU A 92 19.50 7.34 13.81
C GLU A 92 20.23 7.65 12.49
N ARG A 93 19.52 7.75 11.36
CA ARG A 93 20.11 7.85 10.01
C ARG A 93 19.74 9.12 9.26
N GLY A 94 18.80 9.90 9.76
CA GLY A 94 18.38 11.14 9.11
C GLY A 94 17.65 10.94 7.78
N VAL A 95 17.04 9.75 7.56
CA VAL A 95 16.32 9.45 6.30
C VAL A 95 15.13 10.38 6.11
N ASP A 96 14.84 10.69 4.85
CA ASP A 96 13.68 11.48 4.48
C ASP A 96 12.40 10.63 4.51
N LEU A 97 11.41 11.01 5.33
CA LEU A 97 10.09 10.37 5.35
C LEU A 97 9.12 11.18 4.49
N ARG A 98 8.28 10.50 3.72
CA ARG A 98 7.27 11.15 2.88
C ARG A 98 5.91 10.45 2.98
N PRO A 99 4.82 11.22 3.09
CA PRO A 99 3.47 10.66 3.01
C PRO A 99 3.13 10.23 1.59
N PHE A 100 2.36 9.14 1.44
CA PHE A 100 1.83 8.74 0.14
C PHE A 100 0.35 8.34 0.15
N GLU A 101 -0.30 8.44 1.29
CA GLU A 101 -1.73 8.15 1.44
C GLU A 101 -2.60 9.31 0.90
N ILE A 102 -3.90 9.05 0.75
CA ILE A 102 -4.91 10.08 0.41
C ILE A 102 -5.01 11.08 1.55
N THR A 103 -4.84 12.36 1.22
CA THR A 103 -5.02 13.44 2.18
C THR A 103 -6.48 13.52 2.64
N GLY A 104 -6.69 13.68 3.95
CA GLY A 104 -8.03 13.77 4.54
C GLY A 104 -8.79 12.44 4.63
N ARG A 105 -8.10 11.29 4.41
CA ARG A 105 -8.74 9.96 4.46
C ARG A 105 -9.50 9.71 5.75
N ASN A 106 -8.92 10.03 6.89
CA ASN A 106 -9.50 9.74 8.19
C ASN A 106 -10.74 10.59 8.49
N GLU A 107 -10.72 11.87 8.06
CA GLU A 107 -11.86 12.79 8.11
C GLU A 107 -13.01 12.23 7.27
N TRP A 108 -12.71 11.86 6.05
CA TRP A 108 -13.69 11.28 5.13
C TRP A 108 -14.33 10.00 5.69
N TYR A 109 -13.55 9.10 6.31
CA TYR A 109 -14.08 7.90 6.94
C TYR A 109 -15.02 8.21 8.11
N ARG A 110 -14.69 9.23 8.93
CA ARG A 110 -15.56 9.67 10.04
C ARG A 110 -16.86 10.28 9.52
N GLU A 111 -16.78 11.22 8.61
CA GLU A 111 -17.94 11.91 8.03
C GLU A 111 -18.92 10.93 7.37
N HIS A 112 -18.43 9.92 6.70
CA HIS A 112 -19.25 8.92 6.02
C HIS A 112 -19.61 7.73 6.89
N ARG A 113 -19.22 7.72 8.16
CA ARG A 113 -19.42 6.60 9.12
C ARG A 113 -19.01 5.26 8.47
N TYR A 114 -17.91 5.30 7.74
CA TYR A 114 -17.51 4.24 6.81
C TYR A 114 -17.39 2.87 7.49
N PHE A 115 -16.62 2.78 8.57
CA PHE A 115 -16.39 1.51 9.27
C PHE A 115 -17.64 1.01 9.99
N GLU A 116 -18.45 1.90 10.60
CA GLU A 116 -19.71 1.52 11.23
C GLU A 116 -20.69 0.93 10.21
N ARG A 117 -20.78 1.54 9.03
CA ARG A 117 -21.61 1.03 7.93
C ARG A 117 -21.09 -0.29 7.37
N GLN A 118 -19.76 -0.42 7.24
CA GLN A 118 -19.12 -1.67 6.83
C GLN A 118 -19.46 -2.80 7.80
N ASP A 119 -19.30 -2.59 9.11
CA ASP A 119 -19.59 -3.60 10.12
C ASP A 119 -21.07 -3.98 10.15
N SER A 120 -21.96 -3.01 9.94
CA SER A 120 -23.40 -3.25 9.89
C SER A 120 -23.80 -4.05 8.65
N MET A 121 -23.26 -3.72 7.48
CA MET A 121 -23.45 -4.48 6.23
C MET A 121 -22.99 -5.92 6.38
N TRP A 122 -21.79 -6.13 6.92
CA TRP A 122 -21.25 -7.46 7.18
C TRP A 122 -22.10 -8.27 8.15
N ARG A 123 -22.56 -7.65 9.24
CA ARG A 123 -23.43 -8.30 10.23
C ARG A 123 -24.73 -8.77 9.61
N ASP A 124 -25.35 -7.95 8.76
CA ASP A 124 -26.58 -8.31 8.06
C ASP A 124 -26.37 -9.47 7.09
N ALA A 125 -25.34 -9.39 6.24
CA ALA A 125 -25.03 -10.45 5.29
C ALA A 125 -24.74 -11.78 6.00
N LEU A 126 -23.92 -11.77 7.07
CA LEU A 126 -23.65 -12.95 7.89
C LEU A 126 -24.89 -13.49 8.61
N SER A 127 -25.79 -12.61 9.05
CA SER A 127 -27.04 -13.02 9.70
C SER A 127 -27.95 -13.78 8.72
N LEU A 128 -28.08 -13.31 7.48
CA LEU A 128 -28.82 -14.00 6.43
C LEU A 128 -28.19 -15.34 6.06
N TYR A 129 -26.88 -15.37 5.94
CA TYR A 129 -26.13 -16.61 5.70
C TYR A 129 -26.38 -17.66 6.79
N ARG A 130 -26.24 -17.29 8.07
CA ARG A 130 -26.46 -18.17 9.23
C ARG A 130 -27.92 -18.65 9.35
N ALA A 131 -28.86 -17.81 8.93
CA ALA A 131 -30.30 -18.11 8.96
C ALA A 131 -30.77 -18.90 7.73
N ASP A 132 -29.87 -19.28 6.82
CA ASP A 132 -30.16 -19.96 5.54
C ASP A 132 -31.16 -19.19 4.66
N LYS A 133 -31.04 -17.84 4.66
CA LYS A 133 -31.92 -16.92 3.91
C LYS A 133 -31.30 -16.33 2.65
N LEU A 134 -30.05 -16.67 2.33
CA LEU A 134 -29.43 -16.30 1.08
C LEU A 134 -29.90 -17.26 -0.03
N SER A 135 -29.99 -16.77 -1.28
CA SER A 135 -30.10 -17.61 -2.44
C SER A 135 -28.96 -18.63 -2.50
N ARG A 136 -29.18 -19.79 -3.14
CA ARG A 136 -28.16 -20.84 -3.23
C ARG A 136 -26.81 -20.30 -3.72
N LYS A 137 -26.83 -19.52 -4.81
CA LYS A 137 -25.61 -18.92 -5.38
C LYS A 137 -24.90 -18.00 -4.40
N ASN A 138 -25.64 -17.12 -3.73
CA ASN A 138 -25.09 -16.15 -2.80
C ASN A 138 -24.57 -16.84 -1.52
N ARG A 139 -25.16 -17.95 -1.12
CA ARG A 139 -24.65 -18.79 -0.05
C ARG A 139 -23.29 -19.41 -0.42
N GLU A 140 -23.19 -20.01 -1.63
CA GLU A 140 -21.92 -20.56 -2.14
C GLU A 140 -20.84 -19.45 -2.23
N ASP A 141 -21.20 -18.26 -2.71
CA ASP A 141 -20.30 -17.10 -2.77
C ASP A 141 -19.87 -16.62 -1.36
N MET A 142 -20.78 -16.63 -0.37
CA MET A 142 -20.46 -16.28 1.02
C MET A 142 -19.54 -17.31 1.67
N GLU A 143 -19.72 -18.59 1.41
CA GLU A 143 -18.83 -19.67 1.87
C GLU A 143 -17.40 -19.45 1.36
N LEU A 144 -17.27 -19.11 0.08
CA LEU A 144 -15.97 -18.80 -0.52
C LEU A 144 -15.33 -17.57 0.12
N ILE A 145 -16.10 -16.50 0.37
CA ILE A 145 -15.61 -15.31 1.08
C ILE A 145 -15.10 -15.70 2.46
N LEU A 146 -15.86 -16.48 3.23
CA LEU A 146 -15.49 -16.88 4.57
C LEU A 146 -14.21 -17.74 4.60
N GLN A 147 -14.00 -18.59 3.58
CA GLN A 147 -12.76 -19.38 3.45
C GLN A 147 -11.53 -18.50 3.23
N VAL A 148 -11.63 -17.42 2.45
CA VAL A 148 -10.49 -16.55 2.15
C VAL A 148 -10.30 -15.41 3.16
N MET A 149 -11.28 -15.17 4.04
CA MET A 149 -11.18 -14.09 5.05
C MET A 149 -10.16 -14.37 6.15
N ASN A 150 -9.90 -15.63 6.47
CA ASN A 150 -9.07 -16.02 7.62
C ASN A 150 -7.56 -15.95 7.34
N TYR A 151 -7.11 -15.02 6.49
CA TYR A 151 -5.68 -14.87 6.24
C TYR A 151 -4.87 -14.46 7.49
N ASN A 152 -5.52 -13.86 8.49
CA ASN A 152 -4.88 -13.53 9.77
C ASN A 152 -4.41 -14.77 10.53
N ASP A 153 -5.00 -15.93 10.24
CA ASP A 153 -4.62 -17.23 10.79
C ASP A 153 -3.44 -17.85 10.04
N MET A 154 -3.03 -17.27 8.90
CA MET A 154 -1.81 -17.71 8.21
C MET A 154 -0.59 -17.48 9.09
N LYS A 155 0.12 -18.57 9.38
CA LYS A 155 1.38 -18.54 10.13
C LYS A 155 2.52 -18.37 9.14
N PHE A 156 3.07 -17.17 9.11
CA PHE A 156 4.29 -16.88 8.35
C PHE A 156 5.53 -17.24 9.20
N ALA A 157 6.58 -17.71 8.55
CA ALA A 157 7.83 -18.02 9.23
C ALA A 157 8.71 -16.77 9.44
N SER A 158 8.51 -15.74 8.63
CA SER A 158 9.34 -14.54 8.63
C SER A 158 8.66 -13.38 7.89
N PRO A 159 9.20 -12.14 8.00
CA PRO A 159 8.79 -11.02 7.16
C PRO A 159 8.93 -11.29 5.66
N ARG A 160 9.92 -12.12 5.25
CA ARG A 160 10.12 -12.51 3.85
C ARG A 160 9.00 -13.42 3.36
N ASP A 161 8.63 -14.40 4.15
CA ASP A 161 7.52 -15.31 3.84
C ASP A 161 6.20 -14.53 3.70
N MET A 162 5.93 -13.63 4.64
CA MET A 162 4.79 -12.72 4.59
C MET A 162 4.75 -11.87 3.31
N ASN A 163 5.89 -11.48 2.77
CA ASN A 163 6.01 -10.67 1.55
C ASN A 163 6.28 -11.50 0.28
N SER A 164 6.22 -12.83 0.36
CA SER A 164 6.54 -13.72 -0.75
C SER A 164 5.53 -13.63 -1.91
N SER A 165 5.93 -14.08 -3.09
CA SER A 165 5.06 -14.14 -4.27
C SER A 165 3.83 -15.03 -4.03
N MET A 166 3.97 -16.10 -3.25
CA MET A 166 2.86 -16.97 -2.85
C MET A 166 1.83 -16.18 -2.03
N THR A 167 2.28 -15.44 -1.02
CA THR A 167 1.41 -14.60 -0.19
C THR A 167 0.74 -13.51 -1.05
N MET A 168 1.48 -12.87 -1.96
CA MET A 168 0.91 -11.86 -2.86
C MET A 168 -0.16 -12.46 -3.78
N GLY A 169 0.05 -13.66 -4.32
CA GLY A 169 -0.95 -14.38 -5.12
C GLY A 169 -2.23 -14.69 -4.33
N TYR A 170 -2.08 -15.19 -3.11
CA TYR A 170 -3.21 -15.44 -2.21
C TYR A 170 -4.00 -14.16 -1.89
N LEU A 171 -3.31 -13.08 -1.53
CA LEU A 171 -3.97 -11.81 -1.20
C LEU A 171 -4.66 -11.17 -2.41
N SER A 172 -4.10 -11.31 -3.61
CA SER A 172 -4.77 -10.89 -4.85
C SER A 172 -6.05 -11.68 -5.10
N LEU A 173 -6.03 -12.99 -4.89
CA LEU A 173 -7.20 -13.85 -5.01
C LEU A 173 -8.26 -13.47 -3.96
N ARG A 174 -7.83 -13.30 -2.71
CA ARG A 174 -8.68 -12.87 -1.61
C ARG A 174 -9.36 -11.52 -1.90
N GLU A 175 -8.61 -10.53 -2.35
CA GLU A 175 -9.14 -9.22 -2.75
C GLU A 175 -10.23 -9.38 -3.82
N HIS A 176 -9.93 -10.13 -4.88
CA HIS A 176 -10.89 -10.36 -5.96
C HIS A 176 -12.18 -11.02 -5.43
N ILE A 177 -12.06 -12.13 -4.69
CA ILE A 177 -13.21 -12.84 -4.13
C ILE A 177 -14.01 -11.92 -3.22
N LEU A 178 -13.36 -11.25 -2.27
CA LEU A 178 -14.01 -10.40 -1.29
C LEU A 178 -14.80 -9.27 -1.94
N TYR A 179 -14.14 -8.45 -2.76
CA TYR A 179 -14.75 -7.25 -3.32
C TYR A 179 -15.73 -7.55 -4.47
N GLN A 180 -15.53 -8.64 -5.23
CA GLN A 180 -16.46 -9.00 -6.29
C GLN A 180 -17.70 -9.76 -5.78
N LYS A 181 -17.47 -10.76 -4.91
CA LYS A 181 -18.56 -11.61 -4.43
C LYS A 181 -19.46 -10.91 -3.44
N LEU A 182 -18.91 -10.10 -2.50
CA LEU A 182 -19.74 -9.37 -1.56
C LEU A 182 -20.62 -8.33 -2.27
N VAL A 183 -20.09 -7.63 -3.27
CA VAL A 183 -20.87 -6.72 -4.10
C VAL A 183 -22.02 -7.49 -4.77
N SER A 184 -21.74 -8.64 -5.42
CA SER A 184 -22.75 -9.47 -6.08
C SER A 184 -23.84 -9.94 -5.11
N ILE A 185 -23.46 -10.40 -3.90
CA ILE A 185 -24.41 -10.84 -2.87
C ILE A 185 -25.33 -9.68 -2.49
N VAL A 186 -24.77 -8.51 -2.14
CA VAL A 186 -25.57 -7.36 -1.69
C VAL A 186 -26.46 -6.80 -2.79
N GLU A 187 -26.01 -6.85 -4.05
CA GLU A 187 -26.81 -6.35 -5.18
C GLU A 187 -27.97 -7.26 -5.58
N THR A 188 -27.85 -8.56 -5.33
CA THR A 188 -28.84 -9.56 -5.77
C THR A 188 -29.75 -10.06 -4.65
N GLU A 189 -29.43 -9.82 -3.38
CA GLU A 189 -30.30 -10.17 -2.25
C GLU A 189 -31.19 -8.99 -1.85
N GLU A 190 -32.50 -9.15 -2.01
CA GLU A 190 -33.49 -8.11 -1.69
C GLU A 190 -33.37 -7.62 -0.24
N LEU A 191 -33.15 -8.54 0.70
CA LEU A 191 -33.00 -8.23 2.13
C LEU A 191 -31.77 -7.40 2.45
N LEU A 192 -30.82 -7.28 1.50
CA LEU A 192 -29.61 -6.44 1.60
C LEU A 192 -29.68 -5.16 0.77
N SER A 193 -30.82 -4.90 0.09
CA SER A 193 -30.99 -3.76 -0.84
C SER A 193 -30.58 -2.41 -0.25
N ARG A 194 -30.79 -2.19 1.06
CA ARG A 194 -30.38 -0.97 1.76
C ARG A 194 -28.85 -0.71 1.72
N TRP A 195 -28.06 -1.73 1.46
CA TRP A 195 -26.60 -1.67 1.42
C TRP A 195 -26.01 -1.51 0.01
N GLN A 196 -26.81 -1.60 -1.06
CA GLN A 196 -26.31 -1.58 -2.44
C GLN A 196 -25.43 -0.35 -2.75
N SER A 197 -25.89 0.86 -2.39
CA SER A 197 -25.09 2.07 -2.60
C SER A 197 -23.80 2.05 -1.78
N PHE A 198 -23.85 1.51 -0.57
CA PHE A 198 -22.67 1.46 0.29
C PHE A 198 -21.67 0.40 -0.15
N VAL A 199 -22.09 -0.79 -0.55
CA VAL A 199 -21.17 -1.84 -1.00
C VAL A 199 -20.40 -1.43 -2.26
N ARG A 200 -21.04 -0.68 -3.18
CA ARG A 200 -20.36 -0.11 -4.35
C ARG A 200 -19.30 0.92 -3.91
N LEU A 201 -19.68 1.84 -3.02
CA LEU A 201 -18.75 2.82 -2.45
C LEU A 201 -17.59 2.12 -1.74
N TRP A 202 -17.87 1.11 -0.92
CA TRP A 202 -16.89 0.34 -0.18
C TRP A 202 -15.88 -0.35 -1.10
N SER A 203 -16.36 -1.00 -2.16
CA SER A 203 -15.49 -1.65 -3.15
C SER A 203 -14.72 -0.63 -3.99
N SER A 204 -15.38 0.40 -4.53
CA SER A 204 -14.70 1.41 -5.36
C SER A 204 -13.63 2.18 -4.57
N ARG A 205 -13.89 2.47 -3.29
CA ARG A 205 -12.94 3.19 -2.43
C ARG A 205 -11.65 2.41 -2.17
N TRP A 206 -11.72 1.08 -2.10
CA TRP A 206 -10.54 0.25 -2.01
C TRP A 206 -9.62 0.39 -3.24
N TYR A 207 -10.19 0.29 -4.43
CA TYR A 207 -9.43 0.39 -5.68
C TYR A 207 -8.93 1.82 -5.92
N GLU A 208 -9.77 2.83 -5.74
CA GLU A 208 -9.40 4.24 -5.82
C GLU A 208 -8.22 4.57 -4.91
N ARG A 209 -8.24 4.06 -3.68
CA ARG A 209 -7.16 4.27 -2.72
C ARG A 209 -5.84 3.66 -3.23
N ASN A 210 -5.87 2.45 -3.76
CA ASN A 210 -4.68 1.83 -4.37
C ASN A 210 -4.16 2.64 -5.57
N GLU A 211 -5.04 3.15 -6.42
CA GLU A 211 -4.67 3.98 -7.57
C GLU A 211 -4.00 5.29 -7.13
N VAL A 212 -4.57 5.99 -6.17
CA VAL A 212 -4.00 7.24 -5.63
C VAL A 212 -2.65 6.98 -4.97
N MET A 213 -2.53 5.93 -4.14
CA MET A 213 -1.26 5.56 -3.53
C MET A 213 -0.20 5.22 -4.58
N ALA A 214 -0.54 4.45 -5.61
CA ALA A 214 0.38 4.14 -6.70
C ALA A 214 0.81 5.39 -7.48
N ALA A 215 -0.11 6.32 -7.74
CA ALA A 215 0.20 7.60 -8.38
C ALA A 215 1.14 8.45 -7.51
N ASN A 216 0.92 8.47 -6.19
CA ASN A 216 1.80 9.17 -5.27
C ASN A 216 3.20 8.55 -5.21
N ILE A 217 3.33 7.22 -5.21
CA ILE A 217 4.63 6.52 -5.26
C ILE A 217 5.37 6.87 -6.55
N ARG A 218 4.68 6.87 -7.71
CA ARG A 218 5.28 7.27 -9.00
C ARG A 218 5.79 8.70 -8.96
N ARG A 219 4.98 9.65 -8.49
CA ARG A 219 5.38 11.05 -8.35
C ARG A 219 6.60 11.21 -7.45
N MET A 220 6.70 10.43 -6.36
CA MET A 220 7.90 10.44 -5.51
C MET A 220 9.10 9.84 -6.25
N ALA A 221 8.94 8.78 -6.99
CA ALA A 221 10.03 8.20 -7.77
C ALA A 221 10.57 9.18 -8.84
N GLU A 222 9.70 9.95 -9.48
CA GLU A 222 10.05 11.02 -10.41
C GLU A 222 10.77 12.19 -9.70
N ALA A 223 10.38 12.52 -8.47
CA ALA A 223 11.00 13.58 -7.67
C ALA A 223 12.38 13.18 -7.10
N TYR A 224 12.68 11.88 -7.02
CA TYR A 224 13.91 11.32 -6.49
C TYR A 224 14.62 10.40 -7.50
N PRO A 225 15.02 10.92 -8.67
CA PRO A 225 15.55 10.10 -9.75
C PRO A 225 16.88 9.45 -9.38
N GLY A 226 17.00 8.13 -9.69
CA GLY A 226 18.18 7.33 -9.37
C GLY A 226 18.36 7.01 -7.90
N LYS A 227 17.34 7.32 -7.07
CA LYS A 227 17.33 7.05 -5.63
C LYS A 227 16.63 5.74 -5.31
N ARG A 228 16.82 5.29 -4.07
CA ARG A 228 16.17 4.11 -3.51
C ARG A 228 15.04 4.53 -2.60
N LEU A 229 13.82 4.18 -2.96
CA LEU A 229 12.61 4.43 -2.21
C LEU A 229 12.16 3.14 -1.53
N LEU A 230 11.88 3.18 -0.24
CA LEU A 230 11.24 2.07 0.47
C LEU A 230 9.83 2.50 0.86
N VAL A 231 8.83 1.71 0.47
CA VAL A 231 7.42 1.96 0.73
C VAL A 231 6.95 1.03 1.83
N LEU A 232 6.56 1.56 2.98
CA LEU A 232 5.92 0.81 4.07
C LEU A 232 4.39 0.93 3.92
N VAL A 233 3.74 -0.19 3.65
CA VAL A 233 2.30 -0.24 3.33
C VAL A 233 1.64 -1.43 4.01
N GLY A 234 0.39 -1.29 4.42
CA GLY A 234 -0.39 -2.42 4.93
C GLY A 234 -0.37 -3.59 3.93
N LEU A 235 -0.12 -4.80 4.45
CA LEU A 235 0.15 -6.00 3.63
C LEU A 235 -0.91 -6.24 2.55
N GLU A 236 -2.16 -5.94 2.83
CA GLU A 236 -3.28 -6.17 1.90
C GLU A 236 -3.22 -5.26 0.66
N HIS A 237 -2.60 -4.09 0.75
CA HIS A 237 -2.44 -3.15 -0.37
C HIS A 237 -1.30 -3.53 -1.32
N LYS A 238 -0.26 -4.24 -0.81
CA LYS A 238 0.95 -4.54 -1.58
C LYS A 238 0.66 -5.20 -2.93
N PRO A 239 -0.20 -6.22 -3.06
CA PRO A 239 -0.48 -6.85 -4.36
C PRO A 239 -1.06 -5.88 -5.39
N GLY A 240 -2.05 -5.07 -4.99
CA GLY A 240 -2.67 -4.05 -5.84
C GLY A 240 -1.66 -3.01 -6.31
N LEU A 241 -0.82 -2.50 -5.39
CA LEU A 241 0.25 -1.55 -5.71
C LEU A 241 1.30 -2.14 -6.64
N LEU A 242 1.75 -3.38 -6.40
CA LEU A 242 2.69 -4.06 -7.31
C LEU A 242 2.13 -4.18 -8.72
N LYS A 243 0.85 -4.52 -8.87
CA LYS A 243 0.18 -4.59 -10.18
C LYS A 243 0.18 -3.23 -10.89
N LEU A 244 -0.18 -2.16 -10.17
CA LEU A 244 -0.26 -0.80 -10.71
C LEU A 244 1.12 -0.23 -11.07
N LEU A 245 2.14 -0.51 -10.26
CA LEU A 245 3.49 0.01 -10.46
C LEU A 245 4.30 -0.77 -11.52
N LYS A 246 4.04 -2.06 -11.70
CA LYS A 246 4.67 -2.87 -12.78
C LYS A 246 4.35 -2.35 -14.18
N ALA A 247 3.23 -1.67 -14.36
CA ALA A 247 2.85 -1.06 -15.63
C ALA A 247 3.54 0.29 -15.91
N CYS A 248 4.43 0.76 -15.00
CA CYS A 248 5.05 2.07 -15.10
C CYS A 248 6.50 1.96 -15.60
N ASP A 249 6.81 2.70 -16.67
CA ASP A 249 8.17 2.83 -17.16
C ASP A 249 9.04 3.64 -16.17
N GLY A 250 10.34 3.36 -16.16
CA GLY A 250 11.32 4.12 -15.39
C GLY A 250 11.48 3.69 -13.92
N LEU A 251 10.70 2.71 -13.43
CA LEU A 251 10.82 2.15 -12.09
C LEU A 251 11.46 0.75 -12.12
N VAL A 252 12.32 0.48 -11.14
CA VAL A 252 12.82 -0.88 -10.87
C VAL A 252 12.21 -1.34 -9.54
N LEU A 253 11.26 -2.26 -9.61
CA LEU A 253 10.67 -2.86 -8.41
C LEU A 253 11.59 -3.95 -7.89
N LYS A 254 11.96 -3.85 -6.61
CA LYS A 254 12.80 -4.83 -5.91
C LYS A 254 12.14 -5.27 -4.60
N GLU A 255 12.41 -6.49 -4.22
CA GLU A 255 12.09 -6.96 -2.89
C GLU A 255 13.24 -6.62 -1.92
N TYR A 256 12.93 -6.40 -0.63
CA TYR A 256 13.93 -5.94 0.34
C TYR A 256 15.07 -6.95 0.57
N TRP A 257 14.89 -8.22 0.22
CA TRP A 257 15.94 -9.25 0.34
C TRP A 257 16.89 -9.31 -0.86
N GLU A 258 16.66 -8.48 -1.87
CA GLU A 258 17.56 -8.33 -3.03
C GLU A 258 18.68 -7.29 -2.81
N PHE A 259 18.67 -6.65 -1.64
CA PHE A 259 19.69 -5.69 -1.20
C PHE A 259 20.72 -6.29 -0.27
#